data_1fafb519f37d40887cef7ee774c3ca7b
#
_entry.id   1fafb519f37d40887cef7ee774c3ca7b
#
_cell.length_a   1.000
_cell.length_b   1.000
_cell.length_c   1.000
_cell.angle_alpha   90.00
_cell.angle_beta   90.00
_cell.angle_gamma   90.00
#
_symmetry.space_group_name_H-M   'P 1'
#
loop_
_entity.id
_entity.type
_entity.pdbx_description
1 polymer ?
#
loop_
_entity_poly.entity_id
_entity_poly.type
_entity_poly.pdbx_seq_one_letter_code
_entity_poly.pdbx_strand_id
1 'polypeptide(L)'
;MAWILRLVKIGVEGEGPCTDIMEINRPDDLADIANLGLTLAEAKRLLAGVQQEIVAAQARDHAVRRPECPRCDGVCRVKDYREHAVSTLFGPVTLRLPRFRCAVCGGIEAGIAWPAHCRSTPELDRLQAHLSALMTYRTATDVLGQMFPVTAGKHHETLRRHTLKVGEALGECATIRPDTAASAIVVTLDATFIRSCAEDERHLEVRVGNVETTFGSRQVFGAVAKADTDIGALIRRTLDAVGRTEGRGLTAFTDGCPGLRRILADAGVDEPPMLDWFRAT
;
A
#
# COMPACT_ATOMS: atom_id res chain seq x y z
N MET A 1 7.39 -4.92 39.83
CA MET A 1 6.31 -5.62 39.11
C MET A 1 6.84 -6.18 37.79
N ALA A 2 6.41 -7.41 37.45
CA ALA A 2 6.75 -8.04 36.17
C ALA A 2 5.49 -8.47 35.42
N TRP A 3 5.48 -8.31 34.11
CA TRP A 3 4.41 -8.81 33.22
C TRP A 3 5.02 -9.72 32.16
N ILE A 4 4.34 -10.83 31.90
CA ILE A 4 4.68 -11.73 30.79
C ILE A 4 3.57 -11.58 29.73
N LEU A 5 3.96 -11.18 28.52
CA LEU A 5 3.05 -11.14 27.38
C LEU A 5 3.15 -12.47 26.63
N ARG A 6 1.99 -13.10 26.46
CA ARG A 6 1.88 -14.46 25.97
C ARG A 6 0.94 -14.53 24.78
N LEU A 7 1.37 -15.20 23.73
CA LEU A 7 0.56 -15.47 22.54
C LEU A 7 -0.02 -16.89 22.64
N VAL A 8 -1.35 -17.01 22.54
CA VAL A 8 -2.06 -18.28 22.53
C VAL A 8 -2.70 -18.48 21.15
N LYS A 9 -2.44 -19.60 20.51
CA LYS A 9 -3.13 -19.96 19.26
C LYS A 9 -4.47 -20.64 19.63
N ILE A 10 -5.59 -20.09 19.13
CA ILE A 10 -6.91 -20.67 19.31
C ILE A 10 -7.25 -21.43 18.02
N GLY A 11 -7.48 -22.72 18.16
CA GLY A 11 -7.93 -23.62 17.09
C GLY A 11 -9.39 -24.04 17.27
N VAL A 12 -9.90 -24.86 16.35
CA VAL A 12 -11.26 -25.40 16.41
C VAL A 12 -11.48 -26.28 17.65
N GLU A 13 -10.42 -26.93 18.14
CA GLU A 13 -10.44 -27.81 19.31
C GLU A 13 -10.18 -27.09 20.64
N GLY A 14 -10.04 -25.75 20.63
CA GLY A 14 -9.76 -24.91 21.79
C GLY A 14 -8.38 -24.29 21.80
N GLU A 15 -7.85 -24.01 23.01
CA GLU A 15 -6.54 -23.39 23.19
C GLU A 15 -5.42 -24.32 22.75
N GLY A 16 -4.59 -23.85 21.85
CA GLY A 16 -3.41 -24.52 21.32
C GLY A 16 -2.12 -24.09 22.03
N PRO A 17 -0.97 -24.23 21.38
CA PRO A 17 0.31 -23.91 21.95
C PRO A 17 0.40 -22.42 22.34
N CYS A 18 1.07 -22.20 23.48
CA CYS A 18 1.27 -20.90 24.08
C CYS A 18 2.76 -20.56 24.02
N THR A 19 3.08 -19.33 23.62
CA THR A 19 4.47 -18.84 23.52
C THR A 19 4.61 -17.52 24.29
N ASP A 20 5.59 -17.45 25.17
CA ASP A 20 5.94 -16.21 25.85
C ASP A 20 6.70 -15.30 24.87
N ILE A 21 6.15 -14.13 24.60
CA ILE A 21 6.70 -13.18 23.63
C ILE A 21 7.72 -12.26 24.28
N MET A 22 7.37 -11.71 25.43
CA MET A 22 8.20 -10.72 26.10
C MET A 22 7.87 -10.65 27.61
N GLU A 23 8.89 -10.42 28.41
CA GLU A 23 8.77 -10.00 29.79
C GLU A 23 9.06 -8.50 29.93
N ILE A 24 8.24 -7.80 30.72
CA ILE A 24 8.37 -6.38 31.01
C ILE A 24 8.50 -6.21 32.50
N ASN A 25 9.59 -5.60 32.92
CA ASN A 25 9.88 -5.31 34.32
C ASN A 25 9.78 -3.81 34.58
N ARG A 26 9.09 -3.44 35.66
CA ARG A 26 8.97 -2.06 36.16
C ARG A 26 9.22 -2.00 37.64
N PRO A 27 9.68 -0.84 38.14
CA PRO A 27 9.69 -0.58 39.59
C PRO A 27 8.30 -0.75 40.18
N ASP A 28 8.23 -1.04 41.47
CA ASP A 28 6.94 -1.16 42.17
C ASP A 28 6.31 0.20 42.45
N ASP A 29 7.10 1.26 42.42
CA ASP A 29 6.65 2.64 42.54
C ASP A 29 6.62 3.36 41.17
N LEU A 30 5.79 4.39 41.08
CA LEU A 30 5.67 5.27 39.87
C LEU A 30 6.41 6.60 40.12
N ALA A 31 7.54 6.57 40.80
CA ALA A 31 8.30 7.77 41.13
C ALA A 31 8.86 8.49 39.87
N ASP A 32 9.05 7.76 38.78
CA ASP A 32 9.55 8.31 37.52
C ASP A 32 8.59 8.02 36.36
N ILE A 33 8.10 9.09 35.71
CA ILE A 33 7.22 9.02 34.54
C ILE A 33 7.85 8.27 33.36
N ALA A 34 9.17 8.18 33.29
CA ALA A 34 9.87 7.41 32.27
C ALA A 34 9.61 5.90 32.34
N ASN A 35 9.15 5.42 33.50
CA ASN A 35 8.79 4.02 33.75
C ASN A 35 7.30 3.71 33.46
N LEU A 36 6.54 4.70 33.01
CA LEU A 36 5.10 4.53 32.76
C LEU A 36 4.84 3.80 31.43
N GLY A 37 4.11 2.71 31.50
CA GLY A 37 3.65 1.96 30.32
C GLY A 37 4.78 1.31 29.52
N LEU A 38 4.66 1.28 28.21
CA LEU A 38 5.62 0.70 27.27
C LEU A 38 6.53 1.77 26.66
N THR A 39 7.81 1.49 26.64
CA THR A 39 8.74 2.28 25.81
C THR A 39 8.61 1.91 24.34
N LEU A 40 9.01 2.80 23.44
CA LEU A 40 9.02 2.52 21.99
C LEU A 40 9.91 1.30 21.65
N ALA A 41 11.03 1.12 22.37
CA ALA A 41 11.92 -0.01 22.16
C ALA A 41 11.26 -1.34 22.56
N GLU A 42 10.50 -1.36 23.64
CA GLU A 42 9.73 -2.52 24.09
C GLU A 42 8.58 -2.82 23.13
N ALA A 43 7.84 -1.80 22.68
CA ALA A 43 6.78 -1.95 21.69
C ALA A 43 7.31 -2.56 20.38
N LYS A 44 8.47 -2.12 19.90
CA LYS A 44 9.11 -2.70 18.72
C LYS A 44 9.48 -4.17 18.91
N ARG A 45 10.05 -4.53 20.06
CA ARG A 45 10.39 -5.94 20.36
C ARG A 45 9.14 -6.80 20.46
N LEU A 46 8.11 -6.30 21.11
CA LEU A 46 6.82 -6.99 21.24
C LEU A 46 6.21 -7.26 19.86
N LEU A 47 6.08 -6.25 19.02
CA LEU A 47 5.52 -6.38 17.67
C LEU A 47 6.33 -7.33 16.79
N ALA A 48 7.66 -7.27 16.88
CA ALA A 48 8.53 -8.18 16.14
C ALA A 48 8.37 -9.64 16.62
N GLY A 49 8.28 -9.87 17.92
CA GLY A 49 8.05 -11.20 18.51
C GLY A 49 6.69 -11.79 18.11
N VAL A 50 5.63 -11.01 18.24
CA VAL A 50 4.28 -11.42 17.81
C VAL A 50 4.25 -11.75 16.33
N GLN A 51 4.83 -10.90 15.49
CA GLN A 51 4.92 -11.11 14.05
C GLN A 51 5.64 -12.42 13.70
N GLN A 52 6.78 -12.68 14.35
CA GLN A 52 7.57 -13.89 14.12
C GLN A 52 6.78 -15.15 14.45
N GLU A 53 6.09 -15.18 15.61
CA GLU A 53 5.31 -16.33 16.05
C GLU A 53 4.07 -16.58 15.18
N ILE A 54 3.34 -15.53 14.80
CA ILE A 54 2.18 -15.65 13.91
C ILE A 54 2.63 -16.22 12.56
N VAL A 55 3.68 -15.67 11.98
CA VAL A 55 4.20 -16.11 10.68
C VAL A 55 4.73 -17.56 10.76
N ALA A 56 5.43 -17.92 11.83
CA ALA A 56 5.88 -19.30 12.06
C ALA A 56 4.70 -20.28 12.19
N ALA A 57 3.63 -19.88 12.88
CA ALA A 57 2.40 -20.69 12.99
C ALA A 57 1.72 -20.86 11.62
N GLN A 58 1.57 -19.78 10.85
CA GLN A 58 1.01 -19.81 9.51
C GLN A 58 1.82 -20.72 8.57
N ALA A 59 3.16 -20.66 8.64
CA ALA A 59 4.03 -21.51 7.84
C ALA A 59 3.89 -23.00 8.20
N ARG A 60 3.78 -23.32 9.50
CA ARG A 60 3.50 -24.69 9.97
C ARG A 60 2.15 -25.21 9.45
N ASP A 61 1.09 -24.40 9.58
CA ASP A 61 -0.25 -24.78 9.09
C ASP A 61 -0.27 -24.96 7.57
N HIS A 62 0.47 -24.10 6.84
CA HIS A 62 0.59 -24.24 5.39
C HIS A 62 1.34 -25.52 5.00
N ALA A 63 2.35 -25.91 5.76
CA ALA A 63 3.19 -27.08 5.45
C ALA A 63 2.42 -28.41 5.53
N VAL A 64 1.35 -28.49 6.31
CA VAL A 64 0.52 -29.72 6.41
C VAL A 64 -0.55 -29.83 5.32
N ARG A 65 -0.80 -28.76 4.56
CA ARG A 65 -1.76 -28.77 3.46
C ARG A 65 -1.32 -29.72 2.34
N ARG A 66 -2.29 -30.24 1.62
CA ARG A 66 -2.10 -31.08 0.44
C ARG A 66 -2.91 -30.47 -0.69
N PRO A 67 -2.37 -29.44 -1.40
CA PRO A 67 -3.12 -28.78 -2.46
C PRO A 67 -3.38 -29.73 -3.62
N GLU A 68 -4.46 -29.48 -4.32
CA GLU A 68 -4.76 -30.08 -5.63
C GLU A 68 -3.93 -29.38 -6.71
N CYS A 69 -3.61 -30.13 -7.76
CA CYS A 69 -2.86 -29.59 -8.88
C CYS A 69 -3.77 -28.74 -9.78
N PRO A 70 -3.43 -27.46 -10.05
CA PRO A 70 -4.26 -26.60 -10.90
C PRO A 70 -4.33 -27.04 -12.38
N ARG A 71 -3.55 -28.06 -12.78
CA ARG A 71 -3.54 -28.55 -14.16
C ARG A 71 -4.34 -29.82 -14.37
N CYS A 72 -4.45 -30.66 -13.36
CA CYS A 72 -5.05 -32.00 -13.52
C CYS A 72 -5.78 -32.49 -12.26
N ASP A 73 -6.01 -31.62 -11.29
CA ASP A 73 -6.67 -31.87 -10.01
C ASP A 73 -6.06 -33.02 -9.18
N GLY A 74 -4.93 -33.55 -9.62
CA GLY A 74 -4.21 -34.60 -8.92
C GLY A 74 -3.62 -34.13 -7.60
N VAL A 75 -3.58 -34.99 -6.59
CA VAL A 75 -3.03 -34.67 -5.27
C VAL A 75 -1.53 -34.36 -5.36
N CYS A 76 -1.14 -33.24 -4.78
CA CYS A 76 0.25 -32.83 -4.69
C CYS A 76 0.91 -33.35 -3.40
N ARG A 77 2.20 -33.67 -3.47
CA ARG A 77 3.05 -34.05 -2.33
C ARG A 77 4.16 -33.04 -2.16
N VAL A 78 4.66 -32.88 -0.93
CA VAL A 78 5.83 -32.04 -0.65
C VAL A 78 7.03 -32.60 -1.44
N LYS A 79 7.62 -31.76 -2.25
CA LYS A 79 8.88 -32.05 -2.98
C LYS A 79 10.08 -31.69 -2.15
N ASP A 80 10.15 -30.46 -1.70
CA ASP A 80 11.23 -29.87 -0.89
C ASP A 80 10.72 -28.64 -0.14
N TYR A 81 11.59 -28.03 0.63
CA TYR A 81 11.33 -26.77 1.34
C TYR A 81 12.28 -25.69 0.83
N ARG A 82 11.78 -24.46 0.74
CA ARG A 82 12.53 -23.27 0.40
C ARG A 82 12.40 -22.22 1.49
N GLU A 83 13.50 -21.55 1.77
CA GLU A 83 13.52 -20.39 2.66
C GLU A 83 13.27 -19.11 1.88
N HIS A 84 12.41 -18.28 2.43
CA HIS A 84 12.02 -16.98 1.90
C HIS A 84 12.18 -15.94 3.00
N ALA A 85 13.05 -14.98 2.78
CA ALA A 85 13.16 -13.80 3.63
C ALA A 85 12.15 -12.75 3.14
N VAL A 86 11.28 -12.30 4.03
CA VAL A 86 10.26 -11.29 3.76
C VAL A 86 10.42 -10.14 4.75
N SER A 87 10.44 -8.93 4.23
CA SER A 87 10.43 -7.72 5.04
C SER A 87 9.00 -7.34 5.38
N THR A 88 8.72 -7.16 6.66
CA THR A 88 7.41 -6.71 7.14
C THR A 88 7.55 -5.40 7.89
N LEU A 89 6.44 -4.76 8.19
CA LEU A 89 6.40 -3.56 9.02
C LEU A 89 6.95 -3.80 10.43
N PHE A 90 6.79 -5.03 10.93
CA PHE A 90 7.20 -5.43 12.27
C PHE A 90 8.48 -6.27 12.30
N GLY A 91 9.33 -6.10 11.30
CA GLY A 91 10.64 -6.74 11.21
C GLY A 91 10.75 -7.76 10.07
N PRO A 92 11.96 -8.26 9.81
CA PRO A 92 12.17 -9.31 8.83
C PRO A 92 11.70 -10.66 9.38
N VAL A 93 11.07 -11.45 8.52
CA VAL A 93 10.68 -12.82 8.83
C VAL A 93 11.28 -13.78 7.82
N THR A 94 11.67 -14.96 8.28
CA THR A 94 12.13 -16.05 7.41
C THR A 94 11.08 -17.16 7.42
N LEU A 95 10.57 -17.46 6.22
CA LEU A 95 9.54 -18.48 5.99
C LEU A 95 10.19 -19.70 5.36
N ARG A 96 10.04 -20.87 5.96
CA ARG A 96 10.40 -22.15 5.34
C ARG A 96 9.13 -22.80 4.81
N LEU A 97 8.90 -22.66 3.50
CA LEU A 97 7.68 -23.11 2.84
C LEU A 97 7.91 -24.33 1.96
N PRO A 98 6.96 -25.28 1.92
CA PRO A 98 7.02 -26.43 1.04
C PRO A 98 6.77 -26.02 -0.41
N ARG A 99 7.49 -26.65 -1.33
CA ARG A 99 7.08 -26.74 -2.73
C ARG A 99 6.39 -28.08 -2.95
N PHE A 100 5.32 -28.07 -3.69
CA PHE A 100 4.51 -29.26 -3.94
C PHE A 100 4.77 -29.78 -5.35
N ARG A 101 4.74 -31.09 -5.52
CA ARG A 101 4.83 -31.78 -6.81
C ARG A 101 3.60 -32.66 -7.00
N CYS A 102 2.92 -32.48 -8.12
CA CYS A 102 1.80 -33.32 -8.49
C CYS A 102 2.28 -34.74 -8.77
N ALA A 103 1.60 -35.73 -8.20
CA ALA A 103 1.91 -37.15 -8.42
C ALA A 103 1.52 -37.62 -9.81
N VAL A 104 0.58 -36.95 -10.48
CA VAL A 104 0.02 -37.36 -11.79
C VAL A 104 0.82 -36.70 -12.93
N CYS A 105 0.85 -35.36 -13.01
CA CYS A 105 1.46 -34.65 -14.13
C CYS A 105 2.89 -34.16 -13.86
N GLY A 106 3.42 -34.36 -12.65
CA GLY A 106 4.76 -33.91 -12.27
C GLY A 106 4.93 -32.41 -12.12
N GLY A 107 3.88 -31.61 -12.30
CA GLY A 107 3.92 -30.15 -12.14
C GLY A 107 4.35 -29.74 -10.73
N ILE A 108 5.05 -28.61 -10.62
CA ILE A 108 5.55 -28.08 -9.35
C ILE A 108 4.81 -26.80 -9.02
N GLU A 109 4.25 -26.73 -7.82
CA GLU A 109 3.56 -25.56 -7.28
C GLU A 109 4.31 -25.01 -6.07
N ALA A 110 4.43 -23.68 -6.01
CA ALA A 110 5.06 -23.00 -4.88
C ALA A 110 4.12 -22.83 -3.67
N GLY A 111 2.81 -23.06 -3.87
CA GLY A 111 1.78 -22.95 -2.83
C GLY A 111 1.46 -21.52 -2.39
N ILE A 112 2.32 -20.54 -2.66
CA ILE A 112 2.12 -19.12 -2.39
C ILE A 112 2.50 -18.32 -3.63
N ALA A 113 1.60 -17.42 -4.05
CA ALA A 113 1.90 -16.45 -5.08
C ALA A 113 2.80 -15.33 -4.50
N TRP A 114 4.02 -15.24 -4.99
CA TRP A 114 4.95 -14.18 -4.62
C TRP A 114 4.84 -13.04 -5.63
N PRO A 115 4.79 -11.77 -5.17
CA PRO A 115 4.95 -10.64 -6.08
C PRO A 115 6.29 -10.76 -6.82
N ALA A 116 6.28 -10.53 -8.13
CA ALA A 116 7.40 -10.85 -9.03
C ALA A 116 8.75 -10.22 -8.63
N HIS A 117 8.74 -9.11 -7.88
CA HIS A 117 9.95 -8.34 -7.59
C HIS A 117 10.03 -7.78 -6.16
N CYS A 118 9.15 -8.16 -5.26
CA CYS A 118 9.09 -7.65 -3.90
C CYS A 118 9.22 -8.76 -2.88
N ARG A 119 10.16 -8.62 -1.95
CA ARG A 119 10.28 -9.47 -0.75
C ARG A 119 9.80 -8.70 0.49
N SER A 120 8.82 -7.84 0.31
CA SER A 120 8.18 -7.05 1.35
C SER A 120 6.67 -7.27 1.36
N THR A 121 6.04 -7.04 2.49
CA THR A 121 4.59 -7.09 2.56
C THR A 121 3.98 -5.85 1.90
N PRO A 122 2.80 -5.97 1.26
CA PRO A 122 2.12 -4.83 0.63
C PRO A 122 1.86 -3.67 1.59
N GLU A 123 1.67 -3.96 2.88
CA GLU A 123 1.49 -2.93 3.90
C GLU A 123 2.76 -2.10 4.12
N LEU A 124 3.94 -2.76 4.20
CA LEU A 124 5.21 -2.06 4.29
C LEU A 124 5.46 -1.21 3.06
N ASP A 125 5.22 -1.75 1.85
CA ASP A 125 5.40 -1.03 0.59
C ASP A 125 4.49 0.20 0.52
N ARG A 126 3.22 0.05 0.93
CA ARG A 126 2.24 1.15 0.99
C ARG A 126 2.69 2.26 1.94
N LEU A 127 3.15 1.91 3.16
CA LEU A 127 3.61 2.90 4.13
C LEU A 127 4.88 3.60 3.66
N GLN A 128 5.82 2.86 3.06
CA GLN A 128 7.02 3.43 2.47
C GLN A 128 6.70 4.43 1.37
N ALA A 129 5.81 4.07 0.45
CA ALA A 129 5.37 4.95 -0.63
C ALA A 129 4.65 6.20 -0.09
N HIS A 130 3.77 6.03 0.90
CA HIS A 130 3.04 7.13 1.52
C HIS A 130 3.98 8.13 2.19
N LEU A 131 4.91 7.67 3.02
CA LEU A 131 5.88 8.57 3.66
C LEU A 131 6.79 9.25 2.62
N SER A 132 7.15 8.55 1.56
CA SER A 132 7.97 9.10 0.48
C SER A 132 7.24 10.17 -0.35
N ALA A 133 5.91 10.16 -0.35
CA ALA A 133 5.11 11.23 -0.95
C ALA A 133 5.03 12.48 -0.08
N LEU A 134 5.21 12.33 1.25
CA LEU A 134 5.10 13.43 2.20
C LEU A 134 6.45 14.10 2.53
N MET A 135 7.56 13.37 2.40
CA MET A 135 8.89 13.83 2.83
C MET A 135 10.01 13.24 1.96
N THR A 136 11.24 13.72 2.15
CA THR A 136 12.39 13.16 1.42
C THR A 136 12.62 11.69 1.77
N TYR A 137 13.12 10.90 0.84
CA TYR A 137 13.40 9.47 1.06
C TYR A 137 14.29 9.20 2.27
N ARG A 138 15.26 10.09 2.56
CA ARG A 138 16.12 9.99 3.74
C ARG A 138 15.31 10.16 5.02
N THR A 139 14.51 11.23 5.10
CA THR A 139 13.65 11.49 6.26
C THR A 139 12.62 10.36 6.45
N ALA A 140 12.01 9.89 5.37
CA ALA A 140 11.07 8.77 5.43
C ALA A 140 11.71 7.49 5.98
N THR A 141 12.96 7.21 5.58
CA THR A 141 13.74 6.09 6.10
C THR A 141 14.02 6.22 7.60
N ASP A 142 14.40 7.42 8.03
CA ASP A 142 14.71 7.70 9.44
C ASP A 142 13.44 7.56 10.31
N VAL A 143 12.31 8.11 9.85
CA VAL A 143 11.01 7.99 10.55
C VAL A 143 10.60 6.53 10.68
N LEU A 144 10.66 5.76 9.58
CA LEU A 144 10.35 4.32 9.62
C LEU A 144 11.24 3.56 10.61
N GLY A 145 12.54 3.82 10.59
CA GLY A 145 13.50 3.19 11.50
C GLY A 145 13.30 3.59 12.96
N GLN A 146 12.85 4.82 13.22
CA GLN A 146 12.52 5.28 14.57
C GLN A 146 11.23 4.68 15.09
N MET A 147 10.21 4.54 14.26
CA MET A 147 8.87 4.10 14.69
C MET A 147 8.70 2.58 14.69
N PHE A 148 9.32 1.87 13.74
CA PHE A 148 9.11 0.44 13.52
C PHE A 148 10.41 -0.37 13.52
N PRO A 149 10.37 -1.68 13.83
CA PRO A 149 11.54 -2.55 13.79
C PRO A 149 11.90 -2.99 12.35
N VAL A 150 11.72 -2.09 11.38
CA VAL A 150 12.01 -2.38 9.97
C VAL A 150 13.52 -2.51 9.73
N THR A 151 13.91 -3.49 8.93
CA THR A 151 15.28 -3.66 8.45
C THR A 151 15.42 -3.31 6.97
N ALA A 152 14.39 -3.59 6.18
CA ALA A 152 14.32 -3.18 4.79
C ALA A 152 13.89 -1.71 4.70
N GLY A 153 14.56 -0.95 3.85
CA GLY A 153 14.29 0.48 3.72
C GLY A 153 15.13 1.36 4.65
N LYS A 154 16.11 0.81 5.34
CA LYS A 154 17.15 1.62 6.01
C LYS A 154 18.00 2.42 5.04
N HIS A 155 17.92 2.11 3.75
CA HIS A 155 18.63 2.81 2.70
C HIS A 155 17.64 3.57 1.83
N HIS A 156 17.80 4.89 1.75
CA HIS A 156 16.91 5.78 1.00
C HIS A 156 16.74 5.38 -0.47
N GLU A 157 17.77 4.79 -1.10
CA GLU A 157 17.67 4.29 -2.47
C GLU A 157 16.79 3.03 -2.60
N THR A 158 16.77 2.18 -1.59
CA THR A 158 15.84 1.04 -1.54
C THR A 158 14.41 1.53 -1.42
N LEU A 159 14.18 2.52 -0.56
CA LEU A 159 12.89 3.16 -0.39
C LEU A 159 12.41 3.82 -1.70
N ARG A 160 13.29 4.56 -2.39
CA ARG A 160 13.00 5.17 -3.69
C ARG A 160 12.55 4.12 -4.72
N ARG A 161 13.29 3.02 -4.85
CA ARG A 161 12.95 1.94 -5.79
C ARG A 161 11.61 1.28 -5.46
N HIS A 162 11.31 1.08 -4.17
CA HIS A 162 10.00 0.54 -3.75
C HIS A 162 8.87 1.50 -4.09
N THR A 163 9.05 2.80 -3.80
CA THR A 163 8.04 3.84 -4.11
C THR A 163 7.74 3.91 -5.60
N LEU A 164 8.76 3.84 -6.46
CA LEU A 164 8.57 3.84 -7.91
C LEU A 164 7.77 2.61 -8.38
N LYS A 165 8.09 1.42 -7.85
CA LYS A 165 7.34 0.18 -8.17
C LYS A 165 5.89 0.24 -7.73
N VAL A 166 5.61 0.81 -6.55
CA VAL A 166 4.23 1.04 -6.10
C VAL A 166 3.51 1.99 -7.05
N GLY A 167 4.19 3.07 -7.48
CA GLY A 167 3.64 4.02 -8.44
C GLY A 167 3.31 3.39 -9.80
N GLU A 168 4.19 2.54 -10.32
CA GLU A 168 3.96 1.78 -11.56
C GLU A 168 2.74 0.86 -11.43
N ALA A 169 2.63 0.12 -10.32
CA ALA A 169 1.51 -0.79 -10.06
C ALA A 169 0.16 -0.06 -9.87
N LEU A 170 0.16 1.16 -9.31
CA LEU A 170 -1.07 1.95 -9.17
C LEU A 170 -1.67 2.36 -10.52
N GLY A 171 -0.85 2.56 -11.55
CA GLY A 171 -1.31 2.84 -12.91
C GLY A 171 -2.09 1.69 -13.55
N GLU A 172 -1.85 0.46 -13.12
CA GLU A 172 -2.47 -0.77 -13.63
C GLU A 172 -3.73 -1.20 -12.85
N CYS A 173 -3.89 -0.73 -11.62
CA CYS A 173 -4.87 -1.27 -10.65
C CYS A 173 -6.22 -0.52 -10.56
N ALA A 174 -6.51 0.45 -11.41
CA ALA A 174 -7.74 1.24 -11.33
C ALA A 174 -8.98 0.48 -11.82
N THR A 175 -9.33 -0.62 -11.15
CA THR A 175 -10.64 -1.28 -11.35
C THR A 175 -11.64 -0.69 -10.34
N ILE A 176 -12.27 0.41 -10.72
CA ILE A 176 -13.38 0.98 -9.96
C ILE A 176 -14.65 0.28 -10.41
N ARG A 177 -15.53 0.02 -9.45
CA ARG A 177 -16.90 -0.38 -9.80
C ARG A 177 -17.66 0.90 -10.17
N PRO A 178 -18.22 0.99 -11.38
CA PRO A 178 -19.01 2.15 -11.78
C PRO A 178 -20.17 2.32 -10.79
N ASP A 179 -20.37 3.56 -10.35
CA ASP A 179 -21.53 3.93 -9.54
C ASP A 179 -22.68 4.30 -10.47
N THR A 180 -23.45 3.29 -10.89
CA THR A 180 -24.57 3.46 -11.83
C THR A 180 -25.74 4.23 -11.23
N ALA A 181 -25.80 4.37 -9.91
CA ALA A 181 -26.89 5.06 -9.19
C ALA A 181 -26.62 6.56 -9.01
N ALA A 182 -25.39 7.04 -9.19
CA ALA A 182 -25.03 8.43 -8.98
C ALA A 182 -25.75 9.36 -9.96
N SER A 183 -26.34 10.43 -9.44
CA SER A 183 -27.05 11.45 -10.24
C SER A 183 -26.13 12.59 -10.72
N ALA A 184 -25.05 12.84 -10.01
CA ALA A 184 -24.08 13.90 -10.33
C ALA A 184 -22.65 13.43 -10.13
N ILE A 185 -21.75 14.01 -10.91
CA ILE A 185 -20.31 13.80 -10.84
C ILE A 185 -19.64 15.15 -10.62
N VAL A 186 -18.70 15.20 -9.69
CA VAL A 186 -17.86 16.36 -9.43
C VAL A 186 -16.43 16.06 -9.86
N VAL A 187 -15.84 16.93 -10.67
CA VAL A 187 -14.44 16.87 -11.09
C VAL A 187 -13.70 18.03 -10.47
N THR A 188 -12.59 17.76 -9.79
CA THR A 188 -11.66 18.82 -9.37
C THR A 188 -10.36 18.68 -10.14
N LEU A 189 -9.78 19.80 -10.58
CA LEU A 189 -8.49 19.84 -11.25
C LEU A 189 -7.67 21.03 -10.74
N ASP A 190 -6.46 20.75 -10.34
CA ASP A 190 -5.51 21.73 -9.81
C ASP A 190 -4.12 21.50 -10.39
N ALA A 191 -3.28 22.51 -10.37
CA ALA A 191 -1.89 22.44 -10.81
C ALA A 191 -0.94 23.07 -9.78
N THR A 192 0.21 22.45 -9.63
CA THR A 192 1.29 22.98 -8.79
C THR A 192 2.63 22.75 -9.45
N PHE A 193 3.65 23.49 -9.00
CA PHE A 193 5.01 23.32 -9.47
C PHE A 193 5.88 22.71 -8.38
N ILE A 194 6.61 21.66 -8.72
CA ILE A 194 7.60 21.05 -7.86
C ILE A 194 9.02 21.30 -8.42
N ARG A 195 10.01 21.39 -7.53
CA ARG A 195 11.39 21.46 -7.97
C ARG A 195 11.87 20.14 -8.56
N SER A 196 12.49 20.23 -9.71
CA SER A 196 13.18 19.11 -10.35
C SER A 196 14.66 19.11 -10.00
N CYS A 197 15.25 17.91 -9.93
CA CYS A 197 16.70 17.73 -9.85
C CYS A 197 17.36 17.65 -11.23
N ALA A 198 16.59 17.72 -12.33
CA ALA A 198 17.13 17.77 -13.67
C ALA A 198 17.69 19.14 -13.98
N GLU A 199 18.86 19.21 -14.62
CA GLU A 199 19.55 20.49 -14.93
C GLU A 199 18.77 21.32 -15.94
N ASP A 200 18.09 20.66 -16.87
CA ASP A 200 17.37 21.31 -17.98
C ASP A 200 15.95 21.76 -17.61
N GLU A 201 15.38 21.26 -16.51
CA GLU A 201 13.99 21.49 -16.15
C GLU A 201 13.87 21.72 -14.64
N ARG A 202 14.03 22.97 -14.22
CA ARG A 202 14.06 23.35 -12.79
C ARG A 202 12.73 23.18 -12.06
N HIS A 203 11.62 23.25 -12.80
CA HIS A 203 10.27 23.15 -12.26
C HIS A 203 9.45 22.21 -13.12
N LEU A 204 8.82 21.24 -12.47
CA LEU A 204 7.87 20.34 -13.11
C LEU A 204 6.46 20.76 -12.71
N GLU A 205 5.61 21.03 -13.66
CA GLU A 205 4.19 21.22 -13.42
C GLU A 205 3.56 19.85 -13.15
N VAL A 206 2.90 19.73 -12.00
CA VAL A 206 2.13 18.54 -11.62
C VAL A 206 0.67 18.92 -11.61
N ARG A 207 -0.15 18.19 -12.35
CA ARG A 207 -1.59 18.33 -12.39
C ARG A 207 -2.22 17.19 -11.64
N VAL A 208 -3.09 17.53 -10.68
CA VAL A 208 -3.79 16.58 -9.82
C VAL A 208 -5.26 16.90 -9.80
N GLY A 209 -6.07 15.86 -9.63
CA GLY A 209 -7.50 16.06 -9.50
C GLY A 209 -8.18 14.82 -8.95
N ASN A 210 -9.48 14.95 -8.77
CA ASN A 210 -10.33 13.83 -8.46
C ASN A 210 -11.65 13.89 -9.24
N VAL A 211 -12.26 12.73 -9.35
CA VAL A 211 -13.64 12.57 -9.79
C VAL A 211 -14.38 11.91 -8.66
N GLU A 212 -15.47 12.52 -8.22
CA GLU A 212 -16.29 12.05 -7.10
C GLU A 212 -17.75 11.98 -7.51
N THR A 213 -18.43 10.93 -7.07
CA THR A 213 -19.87 10.76 -7.30
C THR A 213 -20.68 11.15 -6.07
N THR A 214 -21.97 11.42 -6.23
CA THR A 214 -22.90 11.78 -5.14
C THR A 214 -22.92 10.79 -3.98
N PHE A 215 -22.61 9.50 -4.25
CA PHE A 215 -22.58 8.44 -3.24
C PHE A 215 -21.19 8.13 -2.69
N GLY A 216 -20.20 9.01 -2.95
CA GLY A 216 -18.88 8.93 -2.34
C GLY A 216 -17.86 8.03 -3.04
N SER A 217 -18.18 7.49 -4.22
CA SER A 217 -17.14 6.87 -5.07
C SER A 217 -16.16 7.95 -5.52
N ARG A 218 -14.90 7.82 -5.16
CA ARG A 218 -13.87 8.82 -5.43
C ARG A 218 -12.69 8.19 -6.14
N GLN A 219 -12.28 8.83 -7.24
CA GLN A 219 -11.06 8.49 -7.98
C GLN A 219 -10.12 9.69 -8.04
N VAL A 220 -8.91 9.50 -7.56
CA VAL A 220 -7.85 10.49 -7.65
C VAL A 220 -6.98 10.19 -8.87
N PHE A 221 -6.56 11.21 -9.58
CA PHE A 221 -5.61 11.12 -10.68
C PHE A 221 -4.56 12.22 -10.56
N GLY A 222 -3.42 12.00 -11.19
CA GLY A 222 -2.36 12.99 -11.26
C GLY A 222 -1.30 12.60 -12.26
N ALA A 223 -0.67 13.60 -12.85
CA ALA A 223 0.45 13.42 -13.75
C ALA A 223 1.36 14.64 -13.78
N VAL A 224 2.62 14.41 -14.15
CA VAL A 224 3.55 15.49 -14.53
C VAL A 224 3.19 15.94 -15.94
N ALA A 225 2.98 17.24 -16.12
CA ALA A 225 2.66 17.83 -17.43
C ALA A 225 3.91 17.79 -18.31
N LYS A 226 3.97 16.81 -19.21
CA LYS A 226 4.99 16.68 -20.25
C LYS A 226 4.32 16.71 -21.62
N ALA A 227 5.11 16.89 -22.67
CA ALA A 227 4.60 16.98 -24.04
C ALA A 227 3.82 15.73 -24.50
N ASP A 228 4.16 14.57 -23.92
CA ASP A 228 3.53 13.26 -24.22
C ASP A 228 2.40 12.88 -23.23
N THR A 229 2.12 13.73 -22.25
CA THR A 229 1.12 13.44 -21.22
C THR A 229 -0.24 14.03 -21.58
N ASP A 230 -1.18 13.18 -21.99
CA ASP A 230 -2.57 13.58 -22.25
C ASP A 230 -3.39 13.52 -20.94
N ILE A 231 -3.43 14.64 -20.22
CA ILE A 231 -4.23 14.79 -19.00
C ILE A 231 -5.74 14.69 -19.31
N GLY A 232 -6.18 15.19 -20.46
CA GLY A 232 -7.58 15.07 -20.88
C GLY A 232 -7.99 13.61 -21.05
N ALA A 233 -7.15 12.78 -21.66
CA ALA A 233 -7.40 11.34 -21.74
C ALA A 233 -7.44 10.65 -20.36
N LEU A 234 -6.62 11.10 -19.42
CA LEU A 234 -6.63 10.58 -18.07
C LEU A 234 -7.94 10.92 -17.35
N ILE A 235 -8.41 12.17 -17.50
CA ILE A 235 -9.71 12.60 -16.96
C ILE A 235 -10.86 11.80 -17.58
N ARG A 236 -10.90 11.66 -18.92
CA ARG A 236 -11.91 10.86 -19.60
C ARG A 236 -11.98 9.44 -19.07
N ARG A 237 -10.84 8.74 -19.00
CA ARG A 237 -10.78 7.38 -18.43
C ARG A 237 -11.28 7.31 -16.99
N THR A 238 -10.99 8.34 -16.20
CA THR A 238 -11.44 8.40 -14.81
C THR A 238 -12.94 8.63 -14.72
N LEU A 239 -13.52 9.48 -15.59
CA LEU A 239 -14.95 9.69 -15.72
C LEU A 239 -15.67 8.42 -16.16
N ASP A 240 -15.12 7.70 -17.14
CA ASP A 240 -15.67 6.43 -17.61
C ASP A 240 -15.64 5.38 -16.51
N ALA A 241 -14.55 5.33 -15.72
CA ALA A 241 -14.40 4.40 -14.60
C ALA A 241 -15.43 4.61 -13.49
N VAL A 242 -15.84 5.86 -13.19
CA VAL A 242 -16.91 6.14 -12.23
C VAL A 242 -18.31 6.01 -12.84
N GLY A 243 -18.43 5.64 -14.12
CA GLY A 243 -19.68 5.36 -14.79
C GLY A 243 -20.36 6.60 -15.36
N ARG A 244 -19.60 7.53 -15.97
CA ARG A 244 -20.17 8.65 -16.72
C ARG A 244 -21.14 8.14 -17.80
N THR A 245 -22.33 8.72 -17.85
CA THR A 245 -23.31 8.50 -18.92
C THR A 245 -23.86 9.84 -19.38
N GLU A 246 -24.34 9.90 -20.62
CA GLU A 246 -25.03 11.09 -21.14
C GLU A 246 -26.22 11.45 -20.24
N GLY A 247 -26.39 12.76 -19.96
CA GLY A 247 -27.46 13.28 -19.11
C GLY A 247 -27.17 13.31 -17.60
N ARG A 248 -26.00 12.84 -17.14
CA ARG A 248 -25.58 13.06 -15.75
C ARG A 248 -25.05 14.48 -15.55
N GLY A 249 -25.48 15.11 -14.47
CA GLY A 249 -24.92 16.40 -14.06
C GLY A 249 -23.41 16.26 -13.79
N LEU A 250 -22.63 17.09 -14.45
CA LEU A 250 -21.17 17.14 -14.32
C LEU A 250 -20.78 18.55 -13.89
N THR A 251 -20.16 18.67 -12.73
CA THR A 251 -19.68 19.95 -12.19
C THR A 251 -18.16 19.90 -12.05
N ALA A 252 -17.47 20.92 -12.50
CA ALA A 252 -16.03 21.01 -12.37
C ALA A 252 -15.60 22.18 -11.45
N PHE A 253 -14.52 21.97 -10.70
CA PHE A 253 -13.85 22.98 -9.89
C PHE A 253 -12.38 23.13 -10.31
N THR A 254 -11.89 24.37 -10.40
CA THR A 254 -10.50 24.70 -10.71
C THR A 254 -10.14 26.06 -10.14
N ASP A 255 -8.84 26.38 -10.04
CA ASP A 255 -8.30 27.68 -9.65
C ASP A 255 -8.56 28.84 -10.66
N GLY A 256 -9.25 28.53 -11.76
CA GLY A 256 -9.56 29.50 -12.80
C GLY A 256 -8.48 29.66 -13.86
N CYS A 257 -7.36 28.97 -13.78
CA CYS A 257 -6.32 28.98 -14.81
C CYS A 257 -6.89 28.59 -16.20
N PRO A 258 -6.68 29.43 -17.25
CA PRO A 258 -7.20 29.13 -18.59
C PRO A 258 -6.73 27.78 -19.15
N GLY A 259 -5.50 27.35 -18.80
CA GLY A 259 -4.95 26.07 -19.21
C GLY A 259 -5.74 24.89 -18.64
N LEU A 260 -6.12 24.94 -17.38
CA LEU A 260 -6.90 23.88 -16.73
C LEU A 260 -8.33 23.82 -17.27
N ARG A 261 -8.94 24.98 -17.55
CA ARG A 261 -10.28 25.06 -18.20
C ARG A 261 -10.26 24.39 -19.58
N ARG A 262 -9.22 24.64 -20.37
CA ARG A 262 -9.08 24.01 -21.69
C ARG A 262 -8.95 22.49 -21.56
N ILE A 263 -8.15 22.00 -20.62
CA ILE A 263 -8.00 20.56 -20.37
C ILE A 263 -9.34 19.91 -19.98
N LEU A 264 -10.14 20.57 -19.13
CA LEU A 264 -11.46 20.09 -18.77
C LEU A 264 -12.39 20.05 -19.99
N ALA A 265 -12.40 21.10 -20.81
CA ALA A 265 -13.19 21.13 -22.05
C ALA A 265 -12.75 20.02 -23.03
N ASP A 266 -11.45 19.81 -23.23
CA ASP A 266 -10.89 18.73 -24.04
C ASP A 266 -11.23 17.34 -23.49
N ALA A 267 -11.49 17.23 -22.19
CA ALA A 267 -11.97 16.02 -21.52
C ALA A 267 -13.50 15.82 -21.62
N GLY A 268 -14.23 16.75 -22.28
CA GLY A 268 -15.68 16.72 -22.46
C GLY A 268 -16.44 17.20 -21.24
N VAL A 269 -15.87 18.11 -20.46
CA VAL A 269 -16.55 18.87 -19.41
C VAL A 269 -16.97 20.18 -20.03
N ASP A 270 -18.20 20.21 -20.57
CA ASP A 270 -18.69 21.31 -21.42
C ASP A 270 -19.15 22.53 -20.59
N GLU A 271 -19.54 22.33 -19.34
CA GLU A 271 -19.96 23.42 -18.47
C GLU A 271 -18.74 24.19 -17.93
N PRO A 272 -18.84 25.54 -17.82
CA PRO A 272 -17.78 26.35 -17.25
C PRO A 272 -17.47 25.90 -15.82
N PRO A 273 -16.21 25.61 -15.49
CA PRO A 273 -15.85 25.18 -14.15
C PRO A 273 -16.11 26.31 -13.13
N MET A 274 -16.54 25.92 -11.95
CA MET A 274 -16.67 26.81 -10.80
C MET A 274 -15.27 27.15 -10.28
N LEU A 275 -15.08 28.40 -9.85
CA LEU A 275 -13.85 28.80 -9.20
C LEU A 275 -13.78 28.23 -7.78
N ASP A 276 -12.68 27.61 -7.45
CA ASP A 276 -12.33 27.28 -6.07
C ASP A 276 -11.89 28.58 -5.39
N TRP A 277 -12.81 29.21 -4.67
CA TRP A 277 -12.64 30.52 -4.03
C TRP A 277 -11.50 30.54 -3.01
N PHE A 278 -11.15 29.43 -2.38
CA PHE A 278 -10.07 29.36 -1.39
C PHE A 278 -8.67 29.50 -2.00
N ARG A 279 -8.54 29.47 -3.32
CA ARG A 279 -7.27 29.61 -4.03
C ARG A 279 -7.20 30.79 -4.99
N ALA A 280 -8.23 31.62 -5.04
CA ALA A 280 -8.29 32.80 -5.92
C ALA A 280 -7.65 34.06 -5.29
N THR A 281 -7.02 33.93 -4.12
CA THR A 281 -6.20 34.94 -3.44
C THR A 281 -4.75 34.45 -3.38
#